data_693a00900f71a4d807ec5dc6f6668004
#
_entry.id   693a00900f71a4d807ec5dc6f6668004
#
_cell.length_a   1.000
_cell.length_b   1.000
_cell.length_c   1.000
_cell.angle_alpha   90.00
_cell.angle_beta   90.00
_cell.angle_gamma   90.00
#
_symmetry.space_group_name_H-M   'P 1'
#
loop_
_entity.id
_entity.type
_entity.pdbx_description
1 polymer ?
#
loop_
_entity_poly.entity_id
_entity_poly.type
_entity_poly.pdbx_seq_one_letter_code
_entity_poly.pdbx_strand_id
1 'polypeptide(L)'
;MSYLTRFTVTGSVCPSSPICGQRAAHEVRRLAGGYDQVVLAGIGSGVVASRVHQLLPETLFFEIEEEFAHRFQQQHPTARVFADGIEKLYDHFPALRDKRVLLASFIPTAGLFYSDDIADFFTCLCRNGGYVMQMRYLPHRMSARFFDGMRDRGVENERLFTVARNLPPVSMFGMHAAANMSTHASGGTLSTAGKRTAVQHADEEALAARVALRSL
;
A
#
# COMPACT_ATOMS: atom_id res chain seq x y z
N MET A 1 -1.08 -20.51 -15.88
CA MET A 1 -0.68 -20.95 -14.54
C MET A 1 -1.66 -20.42 -13.51
N SER A 2 -2.04 -21.22 -12.53
CA SER A 2 -3.02 -20.84 -11.49
C SER A 2 -2.41 -19.85 -10.50
N TYR A 3 -3.21 -18.94 -9.95
CA TYR A 3 -2.82 -18.00 -8.89
C TYR A 3 -2.19 -18.70 -7.68
N LEU A 4 -2.64 -19.93 -7.39
CA LEU A 4 -2.13 -20.76 -6.28
C LEU A 4 -0.67 -21.20 -6.46
N THR A 5 -0.22 -21.41 -7.70
CA THR A 5 1.19 -21.81 -7.98
C THR A 5 2.16 -20.64 -7.92
N ARG A 6 1.65 -19.40 -7.91
CA ARG A 6 2.45 -18.16 -7.83
C ARG A 6 2.39 -17.48 -6.45
N PHE A 7 1.85 -18.15 -5.43
CA PHE A 7 1.74 -17.58 -4.08
C PHE A 7 3.08 -17.06 -3.54
N THR A 8 4.18 -17.74 -3.85
CA THR A 8 5.52 -17.31 -3.47
C THR A 8 5.97 -16.02 -4.16
N VAL A 9 5.39 -15.69 -5.31
CA VAL A 9 5.73 -14.49 -6.09
C VAL A 9 4.70 -13.38 -5.88
N THR A 10 3.40 -13.71 -5.89
CA THR A 10 2.33 -12.72 -5.74
C THR A 10 1.99 -12.40 -4.28
N GLY A 11 2.42 -13.25 -3.33
CA GLY A 11 2.15 -13.09 -1.90
C GLY A 11 0.67 -13.02 -1.51
N SER A 12 -0.23 -13.29 -2.45
CA SER A 12 -1.67 -13.31 -2.24
C SER A 12 -2.31 -14.52 -2.91
N VAL A 13 -3.17 -15.21 -2.17
CA VAL A 13 -3.93 -16.37 -2.66
C VAL A 13 -5.14 -15.94 -3.47
N CYS A 14 -5.64 -14.73 -3.26
CA CYS A 14 -6.84 -14.20 -3.88
C CYS A 14 -6.65 -12.76 -4.36
N PRO A 15 -7.29 -12.39 -5.48
CA PRO A 15 -7.38 -10.99 -5.90
C PRO A 15 -8.02 -10.11 -4.83
N SER A 16 -7.63 -8.84 -4.78
CA SER A 16 -8.31 -7.86 -3.94
C SER A 16 -9.81 -7.77 -4.31
N SER A 17 -10.66 -7.67 -3.30
CA SER A 17 -12.09 -7.52 -3.54
C SER A 17 -12.41 -6.17 -4.22
N PRO A 18 -13.52 -6.07 -4.99
CA PRO A 18 -13.94 -4.78 -5.57
C PRO A 18 -14.13 -3.67 -4.53
N ILE A 19 -14.57 -4.03 -3.32
CA ILE A 19 -14.72 -3.09 -2.18
C ILE A 19 -13.35 -2.57 -1.74
N CYS A 20 -12.36 -3.48 -1.64
CA CYS A 20 -10.99 -3.09 -1.34
C CYS A 20 -10.43 -2.15 -2.40
N GLY A 21 -10.60 -2.50 -3.68
CA GLY A 21 -10.15 -1.69 -4.80
C GLY A 21 -10.77 -0.30 -4.81
N GLN A 22 -12.09 -0.20 -4.59
CA GLN A 22 -12.79 1.08 -4.54
C GLN A 22 -12.29 1.94 -3.38
N ARG A 23 -12.20 1.38 -2.17
CA ARG A 23 -11.80 2.13 -0.97
C ARG A 23 -10.35 2.60 -1.05
N ALA A 24 -9.45 1.73 -1.53
CA ALA A 24 -8.05 2.07 -1.74
C ALA A 24 -7.88 3.19 -2.78
N ALA A 25 -8.56 3.11 -3.92
CA ALA A 25 -8.48 4.13 -4.96
C ALA A 25 -9.03 5.49 -4.49
N HIS A 26 -10.13 5.50 -3.74
CA HIS A 26 -10.65 6.73 -3.14
C HIS A 26 -9.65 7.36 -2.14
N GLU A 27 -8.98 6.54 -1.34
CA GLU A 27 -7.98 7.04 -0.39
C GLU A 27 -6.75 7.60 -1.10
N VAL A 28 -6.25 6.92 -2.15
CA VAL A 28 -5.19 7.45 -3.01
C VAL A 28 -5.59 8.79 -3.61
N ARG A 29 -6.81 8.91 -4.16
CA ARG A 29 -7.34 10.16 -4.70
C ARG A 29 -7.42 11.26 -3.65
N ARG A 30 -7.87 10.95 -2.43
CA ARG A 30 -7.96 11.92 -1.33
C ARG A 30 -6.60 12.50 -0.95
N LEU A 31 -5.58 11.64 -0.94
CA LEU A 31 -4.21 12.04 -0.58
C LEU A 31 -3.48 12.75 -1.73
N ALA A 32 -3.79 12.42 -2.99
CA ALA A 32 -3.03 12.83 -4.17
C ALA A 32 -2.77 14.33 -4.29
N GLY A 33 -3.72 15.17 -3.87
CA GLY A 33 -3.59 16.63 -3.96
C GLY A 33 -2.43 17.25 -3.16
N GLY A 34 -1.83 16.47 -2.23
CA GLY A 34 -0.68 16.90 -1.43
C GLY A 34 0.68 16.53 -2.03
N TYR A 35 0.72 15.86 -3.19
CA TYR A 35 1.94 15.28 -3.77
C TYR A 35 2.11 15.65 -5.23
N ASP A 36 3.37 15.71 -5.66
CA ASP A 36 3.73 16.11 -7.02
C ASP A 36 3.54 14.95 -8.03
N GLN A 37 3.65 13.70 -7.56
CA GLN A 37 3.46 12.49 -8.35
C GLN A 37 2.80 11.39 -7.55
N VAL A 38 1.87 10.68 -8.17
CA VAL A 38 1.27 9.44 -7.65
C VAL A 38 1.92 8.25 -8.34
N VAL A 39 2.32 7.27 -7.55
CA VAL A 39 2.90 6.01 -8.01
C VAL A 39 2.14 4.86 -7.37
N LEU A 40 1.84 3.81 -8.13
CA LEU A 40 1.27 2.56 -7.63
C LEU A 40 2.23 1.41 -7.90
N ALA A 41 2.55 0.65 -6.86
CA ALA A 41 3.39 -0.54 -6.94
C ALA A 41 2.59 -1.80 -6.58
N GLY A 42 2.74 -2.84 -7.42
CA GLY A 42 2.00 -4.09 -7.30
C GLY A 42 0.61 -4.01 -7.96
N ILE A 43 0.57 -4.11 -9.29
CA ILE A 43 -0.68 -4.13 -10.09
C ILE A 43 -1.49 -5.41 -9.80
N GLY A 44 -0.82 -6.55 -9.80
CA GLY A 44 -1.39 -7.87 -9.56
C GLY A 44 -2.59 -8.17 -10.48
N SER A 45 -3.78 -8.40 -9.89
CA SER A 45 -5.01 -8.64 -10.66
C SER A 45 -5.59 -7.41 -11.37
N GLY A 46 -5.05 -6.21 -11.11
CA GLY A 46 -5.50 -4.96 -11.70
C GLY A 46 -6.72 -4.29 -11.02
N VAL A 47 -7.37 -4.92 -10.05
CA VAL A 47 -8.62 -4.41 -9.43
C VAL A 47 -8.44 -3.02 -8.82
N VAL A 48 -7.34 -2.81 -8.09
CA VAL A 48 -7.03 -1.49 -7.50
C VAL A 48 -6.48 -0.56 -8.56
N ALA A 49 -5.50 -1.04 -9.35
CA ALA A 49 -4.79 -0.25 -10.36
C ALA A 49 -5.75 0.36 -11.40
N SER A 50 -6.73 -0.42 -11.90
CA SER A 50 -7.75 0.08 -12.83
C SER A 50 -8.58 1.22 -12.24
N ARG A 51 -8.96 1.12 -10.96
CA ARG A 51 -9.70 2.18 -10.27
C ARG A 51 -8.86 3.43 -10.07
N VAL A 52 -7.58 3.25 -9.69
CA VAL A 52 -6.66 4.38 -9.54
C VAL A 52 -6.43 5.06 -10.88
N HIS A 53 -6.21 4.31 -11.96
CA HIS A 53 -6.05 4.86 -13.31
C HIS A 53 -7.26 5.69 -13.77
N GLN A 54 -8.48 5.20 -13.49
CA GLN A 54 -9.72 5.94 -13.80
C GLN A 54 -9.82 7.28 -13.06
N LEU A 55 -9.34 7.37 -11.82
CA LEU A 55 -9.43 8.57 -10.99
C LEU A 55 -8.22 9.50 -11.15
N LEU A 56 -7.06 8.95 -11.50
CA LEU A 56 -5.76 9.61 -11.57
C LEU A 56 -4.97 9.06 -12.76
N PRO A 57 -5.28 9.45 -14.00
CA PRO A 57 -4.70 8.87 -15.22
C PRO A 57 -3.18 9.07 -15.33
N GLU A 58 -2.61 10.10 -14.68
CA GLU A 58 -1.16 10.39 -14.67
C GLU A 58 -0.35 9.53 -13.68
N THR A 59 -0.99 8.55 -13.03
CA THR A 59 -0.31 7.63 -12.11
C THR A 59 0.74 6.80 -12.85
N LEU A 60 1.91 6.62 -12.23
CA LEU A 60 2.93 5.67 -12.68
C LEU A 60 2.66 4.30 -12.03
N PHE A 61 2.65 3.24 -12.83
CA PHE A 61 2.38 1.88 -12.36
C PHE A 61 3.62 1.03 -12.46
N PHE A 62 4.05 0.42 -11.34
CA PHE A 62 5.18 -0.51 -11.26
C PHE A 62 4.69 -1.91 -10.92
N GLU A 63 5.15 -2.90 -11.68
CA GLU A 63 4.84 -4.31 -11.47
C GLU A 63 6.03 -5.17 -11.88
N ILE A 64 6.55 -5.95 -10.95
CA ILE A 64 7.73 -6.79 -11.20
C ILE A 64 7.41 -7.99 -12.11
N GLU A 65 6.16 -8.46 -12.10
CA GLU A 65 5.71 -9.56 -12.95
C GLU A 65 5.30 -9.02 -14.33
N GLU A 66 6.15 -9.25 -15.34
CA GLU A 66 5.93 -8.80 -16.72
C GLU A 66 4.54 -9.16 -17.27
N GLU A 67 4.03 -10.36 -16.95
CA GLU A 67 2.72 -10.82 -17.43
C GLU A 67 1.59 -9.95 -16.88
N PHE A 68 1.67 -9.51 -15.61
CA PHE A 68 0.67 -8.62 -15.04
C PHE A 68 0.79 -7.20 -15.57
N ALA A 69 2.02 -6.70 -15.70
CA ALA A 69 2.30 -5.39 -16.30
C ALA A 69 1.76 -5.32 -17.74
N HIS A 70 2.10 -6.31 -18.56
CA HIS A 70 1.68 -6.38 -19.98
C HIS A 70 0.16 -6.48 -20.12
N ARG A 71 -0.48 -7.36 -19.35
CA ARG A 71 -1.94 -7.50 -19.35
C ARG A 71 -2.63 -6.21 -18.95
N PHE A 72 -2.12 -5.51 -17.93
CA PHE A 72 -2.68 -4.24 -17.49
C PHE A 72 -2.51 -3.16 -18.55
N GLN A 73 -1.33 -3.07 -19.19
CA GLN A 73 -1.08 -2.15 -20.30
C GLN A 73 -2.01 -2.40 -21.50
N GLN A 74 -2.29 -3.66 -21.83
CA GLN A 74 -3.24 -4.01 -22.89
C GLN A 74 -4.68 -3.59 -22.57
N GLN A 75 -5.11 -3.74 -21.31
CA GLN A 75 -6.44 -3.32 -20.86
C GLN A 75 -6.57 -1.80 -20.70
N HIS A 76 -5.48 -1.11 -20.44
CA HIS A 76 -5.39 0.33 -20.22
C HIS A 76 -4.26 0.94 -21.07
N PRO A 77 -4.46 1.12 -22.39
CA PRO A 77 -3.39 1.57 -23.29
C PRO A 77 -2.77 2.93 -22.95
N THR A 78 -3.53 3.78 -22.24
CA THR A 78 -3.07 5.11 -21.81
C THR A 78 -2.34 5.09 -20.46
N ALA A 79 -2.32 3.96 -19.74
CA ALA A 79 -1.60 3.84 -18.48
C ALA A 79 -0.08 3.84 -18.69
N ARG A 80 0.66 4.45 -17.78
CA ARG A 80 2.13 4.46 -17.78
C ARG A 80 2.63 3.31 -16.92
N VAL A 81 2.90 2.16 -17.54
CA VAL A 81 3.25 0.91 -16.85
C VAL A 81 4.73 0.58 -17.05
N PHE A 82 5.39 0.20 -15.97
CA PHE A 82 6.79 -0.21 -15.92
C PHE A 82 6.87 -1.63 -15.37
N ALA A 83 7.38 -2.56 -16.17
CA ALA A 83 7.63 -3.96 -15.77
C ALA A 83 8.95 -4.03 -14.99
N ASP A 84 8.97 -3.45 -13.78
CA ASP A 84 10.16 -3.34 -12.95
C ASP A 84 9.80 -3.24 -11.46
N GLY A 85 10.77 -3.41 -10.57
CA GLY A 85 10.63 -3.19 -9.14
C GLY A 85 10.47 -1.71 -8.80
N ILE A 86 9.73 -1.40 -7.75
CA ILE A 86 9.47 -0.02 -7.32
C ILE A 86 10.73 0.72 -6.86
N GLU A 87 11.73 0.00 -6.38
CA GLU A 87 13.04 0.54 -6.00
C GLU A 87 13.78 1.20 -7.18
N LYS A 88 13.37 0.87 -8.43
CA LYS A 88 13.88 1.46 -9.67
C LYS A 88 13.19 2.77 -10.07
N LEU A 89 12.23 3.27 -9.28
CA LEU A 89 11.50 4.51 -9.58
C LEU A 89 12.43 5.66 -9.97
N TYR A 90 13.48 5.85 -9.19
CA TYR A 90 14.42 6.97 -9.43
C TYR A 90 15.42 6.73 -10.56
N ASP A 91 15.57 5.50 -11.01
CA ASP A 91 16.36 5.17 -12.22
C ASP A 91 15.54 5.55 -13.47
N HIS A 92 14.24 5.27 -13.48
CA HIS A 92 13.31 5.69 -14.54
C HIS A 92 13.04 7.19 -14.51
N PHE A 93 12.94 7.80 -13.32
CA PHE A 93 12.53 9.19 -13.11
C PHE A 93 13.42 9.90 -12.10
N PRO A 94 14.68 10.26 -12.48
CA PRO A 94 15.62 10.90 -11.55
C PRO A 94 15.08 12.21 -10.93
N ALA A 95 14.28 12.97 -11.69
CA ALA A 95 13.67 14.22 -11.23
C ALA A 95 12.67 14.06 -10.08
N LEU A 96 12.18 12.83 -9.82
CA LEU A 96 11.28 12.56 -8.70
C LEU A 96 12.01 12.47 -7.35
N ARG A 97 13.36 12.47 -7.33
CA ARG A 97 14.13 12.51 -6.08
C ARG A 97 13.85 13.76 -5.25
N ASP A 98 13.60 14.89 -5.92
CA ASP A 98 13.33 16.19 -5.30
C ASP A 98 11.83 16.52 -5.23
N LYS A 99 10.96 15.53 -5.47
CA LYS A 99 9.51 15.68 -5.47
C LYS A 99 8.87 14.89 -4.33
N ARG A 100 7.74 15.40 -3.86
CA ARG A 100 6.91 14.67 -2.91
C ARG A 100 6.10 13.62 -3.66
N VAL A 101 6.39 12.36 -3.42
CA VAL A 101 5.75 11.22 -4.08
C VAL A 101 4.74 10.57 -3.13
N LEU A 102 3.52 10.36 -3.61
CA LEU A 102 2.55 9.45 -2.98
C LEU A 102 2.71 8.07 -3.61
N LEU A 103 3.22 7.12 -2.84
CA LEU A 103 3.33 5.71 -3.25
C LEU A 103 2.17 4.90 -2.65
N ALA A 104 1.32 4.36 -3.51
CA ALA A 104 0.33 3.34 -3.13
C ALA A 104 0.92 1.95 -3.38
N SER A 105 1.36 1.27 -2.31
CA SER A 105 2.00 -0.04 -2.39
C SER A 105 1.03 -1.16 -2.04
N PHE A 106 0.81 -2.04 -3.00
CA PHE A 106 0.05 -3.29 -2.88
C PHE A 106 0.96 -4.51 -2.91
N ILE A 107 2.27 -4.28 -2.74
CA ILE A 107 3.27 -5.33 -2.61
C ILE A 107 3.01 -6.09 -1.30
N PRO A 108 3.01 -7.44 -1.34
CA PRO A 108 2.75 -8.25 -0.14
C PRO A 108 3.81 -8.05 0.93
N THR A 109 3.37 -7.82 2.17
CA THR A 109 4.26 -7.63 3.33
C THR A 109 4.64 -8.92 4.06
N ALA A 110 4.32 -10.09 3.52
CA ALA A 110 4.67 -11.38 4.10
C ALA A 110 6.14 -11.73 3.79
N GLY A 111 6.98 -11.48 4.74
CA GLY A 111 8.33 -11.98 5.04
C GLY A 111 9.35 -12.30 3.94
N LEU A 112 8.96 -12.89 2.82
CA LEU A 112 9.88 -13.32 1.77
C LEU A 112 10.10 -12.29 0.65
N PHE A 113 9.30 -11.22 0.61
CA PHE A 113 9.25 -10.26 -0.49
C PHE A 113 9.88 -8.90 -0.16
N TYR A 114 10.25 -8.66 1.09
CA TYR A 114 10.93 -7.44 1.48
C TYR A 114 12.44 -7.67 1.53
N SER A 115 13.09 -7.22 0.48
CA SER A 115 14.52 -6.93 0.52
C SER A 115 14.74 -5.65 1.35
N ASP A 116 15.92 -5.52 1.94
CA ASP A 116 16.35 -4.26 2.57
C ASP A 116 16.27 -3.09 1.58
N ASP A 117 16.47 -3.35 0.28
CA ASP A 117 16.38 -2.36 -0.80
C ASP A 117 15.01 -1.67 -0.86
N ILE A 118 13.90 -2.43 -0.72
CA ILE A 118 12.55 -1.85 -0.70
C ILE A 118 12.32 -1.05 0.58
N ALA A 119 12.77 -1.56 1.73
CA ALA A 119 12.65 -0.84 3.00
C ALA A 119 13.47 0.47 2.99
N ASP A 120 14.66 0.44 2.43
CA ASP A 120 15.53 1.62 2.27
C ASP A 120 14.93 2.62 1.27
N PHE A 121 14.36 2.13 0.15
CA PHE A 121 13.65 2.97 -0.80
C PHE A 121 12.43 3.67 -0.14
N PHE A 122 11.58 2.94 0.60
CA PHE A 122 10.44 3.53 1.31
C PHE A 122 10.89 4.56 2.36
N THR A 123 11.98 4.25 3.07
CA THR A 123 12.57 5.17 4.05
C THR A 123 13.07 6.46 3.38
N CYS A 124 13.79 6.34 2.27
CA CYS A 124 14.25 7.48 1.48
C CYS A 124 13.07 8.33 1.00
N LEU A 125 12.06 7.69 0.41
CA LEU A 125 10.86 8.37 -0.07
C LEU A 125 10.14 9.15 1.05
N CYS A 126 9.95 8.54 2.22
CA CYS A 126 9.33 9.21 3.37
C CYS A 126 10.17 10.38 3.88
N ARG A 127 11.50 10.23 3.97
CA ARG A 127 12.41 11.31 4.39
C ARG A 127 12.41 12.51 3.45
N ASN A 128 12.16 12.28 2.16
CA ASN A 128 12.02 13.33 1.15
C ASN A 128 10.62 13.97 1.11
N GLY A 129 9.82 13.79 2.18
CA GLY A 129 8.47 14.36 2.27
C GLY A 129 7.40 13.62 1.49
N GLY A 130 7.71 12.43 0.98
CA GLY A 130 6.74 11.51 0.38
C GLY A 130 5.92 10.77 1.43
N TYR A 131 4.94 10.01 0.94
CA TYR A 131 4.04 9.21 1.76
C TYR A 131 3.83 7.84 1.11
N VAL A 132 3.88 6.78 1.91
CA VAL A 132 3.62 5.43 1.43
C VAL A 132 2.32 4.92 2.02
N MET A 133 1.36 4.59 1.17
CA MET A 133 0.16 3.86 1.54
C MET A 133 0.40 2.37 1.29
N GLN A 134 0.58 1.59 2.37
CA GLN A 134 0.95 0.17 2.30
C GLN A 134 -0.20 -0.74 2.67
N MET A 135 -0.49 -1.72 1.81
CA MET A 135 -1.43 -2.79 2.10
C MET A 135 -0.84 -3.83 3.06
N ARG A 136 -1.66 -4.29 4.01
CA ARG A 136 -1.27 -5.28 5.03
C ARG A 136 -2.40 -6.27 5.27
N TYR A 137 -2.15 -7.55 5.03
CA TYR A 137 -3.11 -8.61 5.31
C TYR A 137 -3.21 -8.94 6.80
N LEU A 138 -4.40 -9.37 7.25
CA LEU A 138 -4.61 -9.96 8.56
C LEU A 138 -4.29 -11.48 8.52
N PRO A 139 -3.72 -12.07 9.59
CA PRO A 139 -3.32 -11.38 10.82
C PRO A 139 -2.04 -10.57 10.63
N HIS A 140 -1.96 -9.41 11.28
CA HIS A 140 -0.84 -8.46 11.12
C HIS A 140 0.53 -9.03 11.56
N ARG A 141 0.56 -10.12 12.33
CA ARG A 141 1.80 -10.80 12.76
C ARG A 141 2.70 -11.19 11.60
N MET A 142 2.12 -11.56 10.45
CA MET A 142 2.88 -11.97 9.26
C MET A 142 3.74 -10.86 8.66
N SER A 143 3.43 -9.60 8.95
CA SER A 143 4.14 -8.43 8.45
C SER A 143 4.75 -7.57 9.55
N ALA A 144 4.73 -8.02 10.81
CA ALA A 144 5.22 -7.24 11.96
C ALA A 144 6.68 -6.83 11.75
N ARG A 145 7.53 -7.77 11.34
CA ARG A 145 8.97 -7.51 11.11
C ARG A 145 9.23 -6.36 10.14
N PHE A 146 8.45 -6.26 9.07
CA PHE A 146 8.59 -5.15 8.12
C PHE A 146 8.27 -3.80 8.77
N PHE A 147 7.11 -3.70 9.43
CA PHE A 147 6.69 -2.44 10.06
C PHE A 147 7.57 -2.06 11.26
N ASP A 148 8.10 -3.04 11.98
CA ASP A 148 9.08 -2.81 13.04
C ASP A 148 10.37 -2.26 12.45
N GLY A 149 10.89 -2.87 11.39
CA GLY A 149 12.07 -2.39 10.66
C GLY A 149 11.89 -0.98 10.07
N MET A 150 10.67 -0.61 9.65
CA MET A 150 10.38 0.75 9.19
C MET A 150 10.42 1.74 10.38
N ARG A 151 9.89 1.38 11.54
CA ARG A 151 9.99 2.24 12.75
C ARG A 151 11.44 2.43 13.19
N ASP A 152 12.26 1.38 13.16
CA ASP A 152 13.69 1.46 13.49
C ASP A 152 14.44 2.41 12.54
N ARG A 153 13.95 2.58 11.31
CA ARG A 153 14.44 3.53 10.32
C ARG A 153 13.85 4.96 10.47
N GLY A 154 13.03 5.21 11.50
CA GLY A 154 12.40 6.51 11.76
C GLY A 154 11.18 6.79 10.87
N VAL A 155 10.52 5.76 10.36
CA VAL A 155 9.26 5.86 9.61
C VAL A 155 8.11 5.45 10.51
N GLU A 156 7.22 6.37 10.79
CA GLU A 156 5.99 6.12 11.52
C GLU A 156 4.91 5.56 10.61
N ASN A 157 3.95 4.85 11.21
CA ASN A 157 2.81 4.32 10.48
C ASN A 157 1.52 4.52 11.26
N GLU A 158 0.45 4.78 10.52
CA GLU A 158 -0.91 4.90 11.03
C GLU A 158 -1.86 4.02 10.23
N ARG A 159 -2.90 3.48 10.87
CA ARG A 159 -3.91 2.71 10.16
C ARG A 159 -4.95 3.64 9.55
N LEU A 160 -5.07 3.64 8.23
CA LEU A 160 -6.05 4.45 7.49
C LEU A 160 -7.43 3.81 7.52
N PHE A 161 -7.52 2.51 7.18
CA PHE A 161 -8.78 1.76 7.20
C PHE A 161 -8.54 0.25 7.14
N THR A 162 -9.62 -0.52 7.40
CA THR A 162 -9.65 -1.98 7.25
C THR A 162 -10.82 -2.39 6.35
N VAL A 163 -10.61 -3.39 5.50
CA VAL A 163 -11.64 -4.03 4.66
C VAL A 163 -11.80 -5.48 5.12
N ALA A 164 -12.80 -5.72 5.97
CA ALA A 164 -13.10 -7.05 6.51
C ALA A 164 -13.65 -8.01 5.43
N ARG A 165 -14.35 -7.47 4.41
CA ARG A 165 -14.92 -8.25 3.29
C ARG A 165 -13.90 -8.50 2.16
N ASN A 166 -12.62 -8.44 2.45
CA ASN A 166 -11.55 -8.95 1.60
C ASN A 166 -11.14 -10.33 2.12
N LEU A 167 -10.68 -11.22 1.24
CA LEU A 167 -10.23 -12.56 1.65
C LEU A 167 -8.76 -12.75 1.24
N PRO A 168 -7.82 -12.83 2.20
CA PRO A 168 -8.01 -12.54 3.62
C PRO A 168 -8.32 -11.06 3.89
N PRO A 169 -8.87 -10.69 5.07
CA PRO A 169 -9.09 -9.29 5.43
C PRO A 169 -7.82 -8.47 5.33
N VAL A 170 -7.95 -7.19 4.96
CA VAL A 170 -6.81 -6.32 4.69
C VAL A 170 -6.97 -4.96 5.36
N SER A 171 -5.86 -4.42 5.85
CA SER A 171 -5.77 -3.03 6.32
C SER A 171 -4.83 -2.22 5.44
N MET A 172 -5.12 -0.94 5.30
CA MET A 172 -4.22 0.04 4.69
C MET A 172 -3.56 0.86 5.78
N PHE A 173 -2.26 1.01 5.66
CA PHE A 173 -1.44 1.83 6.56
C PHE A 173 -0.80 2.96 5.76
N GLY A 174 -0.82 4.16 6.34
CA GLY A 174 -0.02 5.28 5.90
C GLY A 174 1.34 5.25 6.57
N MET A 175 2.41 5.56 5.86
CA MET A 175 3.77 5.66 6.39
C MET A 175 4.41 6.97 5.97
N HIS A 176 5.10 7.63 6.91
CA HIS A 176 5.77 8.92 6.72
C HIS A 176 6.94 9.05 7.69
N ALA A 177 7.87 9.98 7.43
CA ALA A 177 8.93 10.28 8.40
C ALA A 177 8.37 10.96 9.65
N ALA A 178 8.87 10.61 10.83
CA ALA A 178 8.43 11.13 12.12
C ALA A 178 8.43 12.67 12.20
N ALA A 179 9.39 13.34 11.56
CA ALA A 179 9.51 14.81 11.54
C ALA A 179 8.45 15.51 10.67
N ASN A 180 7.68 14.80 9.85
CA ASN A 180 6.73 15.39 8.90
C ASN A 180 5.27 15.44 9.40
N MET A 181 4.99 15.03 10.64
CA MET A 181 3.63 15.08 11.20
C MET A 181 3.04 16.51 11.34
N SER A 182 3.87 17.55 11.40
CA SER A 182 3.43 18.92 11.65
C SER A 182 2.79 19.65 10.45
N THR A 183 2.87 19.11 9.23
CA THR A 183 2.41 19.82 8.02
C THR A 183 1.05 19.36 7.47
N HIS A 184 0.52 18.21 7.93
CA HIS A 184 -0.77 17.69 7.42
C HIS A 184 -2.00 18.01 8.29
N ALA A 185 -1.83 18.67 9.44
CA ALA A 185 -2.92 18.99 10.39
C ALA A 185 -3.66 20.29 10.08
N SER A 186 -3.32 21.04 9.02
CA SER A 186 -3.93 22.37 8.73
C SER A 186 -5.04 22.34 7.67
N GLY A 187 -5.82 21.27 7.59
CA GLY A 187 -6.95 21.19 6.67
C GLY A 187 -8.14 20.41 7.23
N GLY A 188 -8.57 20.69 8.47
CA GLY A 188 -9.77 20.03 9.00
C GLY A 188 -9.68 19.86 10.52
N THR A 189 -10.13 20.86 11.24
CA THR A 189 -10.39 20.79 12.68
C THR A 189 -11.29 19.63 13.03
N LEU A 190 -10.77 18.65 13.79
CA LEU A 190 -11.49 18.00 14.89
C LEU A 190 -10.49 17.31 15.82
N SER A 191 -10.16 18.00 16.89
CA SER A 191 -9.46 17.53 18.07
C SER A 191 -10.25 16.41 18.75
N THR A 192 -9.69 15.23 18.86
CA THR A 192 -9.84 14.33 20.00
C THR A 192 -8.64 13.38 20.04
N ALA A 193 -7.50 13.87 20.48
CA ALA A 193 -6.40 13.06 20.93
C ALA A 193 -6.68 12.67 22.39
N GLY A 194 -6.69 11.37 22.66
CA GLY A 194 -6.64 10.86 24.01
C GLY A 194 -7.51 9.63 24.26
N LYS A 195 -6.87 8.47 24.46
CA LYS A 195 -7.41 7.20 24.98
C LYS A 195 -8.13 6.29 24.00
N ARG A 196 -7.43 5.67 23.04
CA ARG A 196 -7.97 4.54 22.26
C ARG A 196 -7.00 3.41 21.94
N THR A 197 -6.00 3.11 22.74
CA THR A 197 -4.98 2.11 22.36
C THR A 197 -5.18 0.69 22.94
N ALA A 198 -5.96 0.50 24.00
CA ALA A 198 -6.09 -0.81 24.62
C ALA A 198 -7.38 -1.58 24.24
N VAL A 199 -8.48 -0.88 23.97
CA VAL A 199 -9.77 -1.53 23.67
C VAL A 199 -9.84 -2.03 22.22
N GLN A 200 -9.17 -1.37 21.29
CA GLN A 200 -9.22 -1.74 19.87
C GLN A 200 -8.48 -3.05 19.53
N HIS A 201 -7.47 -3.44 20.29
CA HIS A 201 -6.77 -4.72 20.07
C HIS A 201 -7.62 -5.93 20.45
N ALA A 202 -8.43 -5.83 21.51
CA ALA A 202 -9.29 -6.92 21.96
C ALA A 202 -10.44 -7.19 20.98
N ASP A 203 -11.02 -6.16 20.38
CA ASP A 203 -12.12 -6.30 19.43
C ASP A 203 -11.68 -6.88 18.08
N GLU A 204 -10.44 -6.63 17.66
CA GLU A 204 -9.90 -7.18 16.41
C GLU A 204 -9.55 -8.67 16.53
N GLU A 205 -9.03 -9.12 17.66
CA GLU A 205 -8.76 -10.55 17.91
C GLU A 205 -10.07 -11.34 18.02
N ALA A 206 -11.11 -10.76 18.63
CA ALA A 206 -12.42 -11.37 18.71
C ALA A 206 -13.12 -11.47 17.35
N LEU A 207 -12.96 -10.48 16.47
CA LEU A 207 -13.52 -10.49 15.13
C LEU A 207 -12.80 -11.51 14.23
N ALA A 208 -11.48 -11.59 14.29
CA ALA A 208 -10.68 -12.56 13.54
C ALA A 208 -11.02 -14.02 13.95
N ALA A 209 -11.18 -14.28 15.25
CA ALA A 209 -11.58 -15.59 15.76
C ALA A 209 -12.99 -15.99 15.33
N ARG A 210 -13.95 -15.04 15.29
CA ARG A 210 -15.33 -15.31 14.84
C ARG A 210 -15.42 -15.58 13.32
N VAL A 211 -14.56 -14.98 12.52
CA VAL A 211 -14.50 -15.23 11.07
C VAL A 211 -13.91 -16.61 10.78
N ALA A 212 -12.86 -17.01 11.51
CA ALA A 212 -12.22 -18.32 11.35
C ALA A 212 -13.16 -19.49 11.75
N LEU A 213 -14.01 -19.32 12.78
CA LEU A 213 -14.95 -20.34 13.26
C LEU A 213 -16.19 -20.52 12.38
N ARG A 214 -16.48 -19.61 11.44
CA ARG A 214 -17.60 -19.74 10.49
C ARG A 214 -17.20 -20.36 9.15
N SER A 215 -15.93 -20.70 8.97
CA SER A 215 -15.37 -21.28 7.73
C SER A 215 -15.01 -22.77 7.89
N LEU A 216 -15.35 -23.39 9.03
CA LEU A 216 -15.35 -24.83 9.30
C LEU A 216 -16.77 -25.37 9.33
#